data_ba45a6b8911532bf8ed5475a3d25a8f0
#
_entry.id   ba45a6b8911532bf8ed5475a3d25a8f0
#
_cell.length_a   1.000
_cell.length_b   1.000
_cell.length_c   1.000
_cell.angle_alpha   90.00
_cell.angle_beta   90.00
_cell.angle_gamma   90.00
#
_symmetry.space_group_name_H-M   'P 1'
#
loop_
_entity.id
_entity.type
_entity.pdbx_description
1 polymer ?
#
loop_
_entity_poly.entity_id
_entity_poly.type
_entity_poly.pdbx_seq_one_letter_code
_entity_poly.pdbx_strand_id
1 'polypeptide(L)'
;CTAELHDMRILELLLDPGSFVLQDGDPLGYERLPLLALTFLGAIFFTGGLISVVSNILTGRIARFRQGEIRYRFDGHIVLLGANDTAAGLIRELHAEPENRRRDIVLLTQSDAEALRRKLHAELSPAEERRLIILHGQRDSREELEKIHIHRADRVFVLSDDGELEHDSVSISALVQISAILGAAHRRDPLPCHLSFEYQSSFQVFQLADFEEAERMKSRIHFSATNFHENWAQRVLVSG
;
A
#
# COMPACT_ATOMS: atom_id res chain seq x y z
N CYS A 1 -46.48 15.25 34.58
CA CYS A 1 -46.81 15.64 33.17
C CYS A 1 -46.13 16.92 32.70
N THR A 2 -46.06 18.01 33.50
CA THR A 2 -45.44 19.27 33.07
C THR A 2 -43.90 19.23 33.06
N ALA A 3 -43.26 18.50 33.95
CA ALA A 3 -41.81 18.34 34.02
C ALA A 3 -41.25 17.52 32.82
N GLU A 4 -41.90 16.46 32.45
CA GLU A 4 -41.50 15.59 31.33
C GLU A 4 -41.58 16.33 29.97
N LEU A 5 -42.56 17.21 29.80
CA LEU A 5 -42.70 18.04 28.61
C LEU A 5 -41.58 19.10 28.50
N HIS A 6 -41.08 19.62 29.65
CA HIS A 6 -39.94 20.54 29.68
C HIS A 6 -38.63 19.86 29.32
N ASP A 7 -38.40 18.66 29.86
CA ASP A 7 -37.20 17.86 29.56
C ASP A 7 -37.13 17.47 28.09
N MET A 8 -38.26 17.06 27.50
CA MET A 8 -38.32 16.75 26.05
C MET A 8 -38.03 17.97 25.17
N ARG A 9 -38.50 19.18 25.52
CA ARG A 9 -38.18 20.39 24.76
C ARG A 9 -36.73 20.84 24.86
N ILE A 10 -36.09 20.61 26.01
CA ILE A 10 -34.63 20.88 26.15
C ILE A 10 -33.83 19.92 25.30
N LEU A 11 -34.23 18.63 25.25
CA LEU A 11 -33.58 17.64 24.40
C LEU A 11 -33.76 17.92 22.91
N GLU A 12 -34.94 18.38 22.50
CA GLU A 12 -35.27 18.76 21.14
C GLU A 12 -34.44 19.97 20.65
N LEU A 13 -34.29 20.98 21.49
CA LEU A 13 -33.46 22.16 21.23
C LEU A 13 -31.97 21.84 21.19
N LEU A 14 -31.52 20.82 21.92
CA LEU A 14 -30.13 20.39 21.93
C LEU A 14 -29.80 19.57 20.68
N LEU A 15 -30.75 18.77 20.18
CA LEU A 15 -30.60 17.91 19.01
C LEU A 15 -30.84 18.64 17.68
N ASP A 16 -31.77 19.57 17.66
CA ASP A 16 -32.10 20.39 16.47
C ASP A 16 -32.17 21.87 16.82
N PRO A 17 -31.01 22.55 16.88
CA PRO A 17 -30.98 24.00 17.16
C PRO A 17 -31.68 24.84 16.10
N GLY A 18 -32.02 24.28 14.92
CA GLY A 18 -32.80 24.96 13.89
C GLY A 18 -34.32 24.93 14.15
N SER A 19 -34.79 24.12 15.08
CA SER A 19 -36.24 24.07 15.44
C SER A 19 -36.70 25.26 16.29
N PHE A 20 -35.77 26.10 16.76
CA PHE A 20 -36.08 27.33 17.45
C PHE A 20 -36.60 28.39 16.50
N VAL A 21 -37.89 28.30 16.16
CA VAL A 21 -38.59 29.34 15.39
C VAL A 21 -38.89 30.50 16.33
N LEU A 22 -38.28 31.63 16.05
CA LEU A 22 -38.71 32.94 16.61
C LEU A 22 -40.15 33.16 16.13
N GLN A 23 -41.09 32.95 17.00
CA GLN A 23 -42.48 33.22 16.70
C GLN A 23 -42.64 34.74 16.48
N ASP A 24 -43.01 35.15 15.27
CA ASP A 24 -43.18 36.53 14.88
C ASP A 24 -44.11 37.25 15.87
N GLY A 25 -43.61 38.33 16.48
CA GLY A 25 -44.41 39.25 17.31
C GLY A 25 -44.05 39.37 18.77
N ASP A 26 -43.23 38.48 19.33
CA ASP A 26 -42.82 38.59 20.73
C ASP A 26 -41.50 39.39 20.87
N PRO A 27 -41.46 40.47 21.66
CA PRO A 27 -40.21 41.19 21.91
C PRO A 27 -39.19 40.25 22.56
N LEU A 28 -37.95 40.34 22.12
CA LEU A 28 -36.80 39.67 22.73
C LEU A 28 -36.66 40.11 24.19
N GLY A 29 -37.41 39.46 25.09
CA GLY A 29 -37.29 39.67 26.53
C GLY A 29 -36.02 39.02 27.05
N TYR A 30 -35.39 39.64 28.05
CA TYR A 30 -34.19 39.13 28.71
C TYR A 30 -34.35 37.70 29.23
N GLU A 31 -35.57 37.23 29.39
CA GLU A 31 -35.92 35.86 29.82
C GLU A 31 -35.56 34.79 28.78
N ARG A 32 -35.38 35.16 27.50
CA ARG A 32 -35.03 34.23 26.40
C ARG A 32 -33.54 34.12 26.13
N LEU A 33 -32.73 35.00 26.69
CA LEU A 33 -31.28 35.01 26.56
C LEU A 33 -30.64 33.67 26.99
N PRO A 34 -31.00 33.04 28.12
CA PRO A 34 -30.44 31.75 28.51
C PRO A 34 -30.84 30.63 27.57
N LEU A 35 -32.03 30.68 26.97
CA LEU A 35 -32.49 29.68 26.01
C LEU A 35 -31.71 29.75 24.69
N LEU A 36 -31.48 30.99 24.18
CA LEU A 36 -30.64 31.23 23.02
C LEU A 36 -29.19 30.79 23.26
N ALA A 37 -28.63 31.09 24.43
CA ALA A 37 -27.29 30.64 24.80
C ALA A 37 -27.18 29.11 24.84
N LEU A 38 -28.19 28.43 25.37
CA LEU A 38 -28.27 26.97 25.43
C LEU A 38 -28.33 26.34 24.02
N THR A 39 -29.13 26.96 23.12
CA THR A 39 -29.26 26.52 21.72
C THR A 39 -27.93 26.67 20.98
N PHE A 40 -27.24 27.81 21.12
CA PHE A 40 -25.91 28.01 20.56
C PHE A 40 -24.87 27.04 21.12
N LEU A 41 -24.88 26.80 22.42
CA LEU A 41 -23.97 25.86 23.08
C LEU A 41 -24.23 24.43 22.60
N GLY A 42 -25.49 24.05 22.47
CA GLY A 42 -25.89 22.75 21.90
C GLY A 42 -25.45 22.58 20.46
N ALA A 43 -25.63 23.61 19.63
CA ALA A 43 -25.20 23.61 18.24
C ALA A 43 -23.67 23.44 18.12
N ILE A 44 -22.89 24.15 18.90
CA ILE A 44 -21.43 24.08 18.91
C ILE A 44 -20.97 22.70 19.40
N PHE A 45 -21.57 22.19 20.49
CA PHE A 45 -21.20 20.90 21.06
C PHE A 45 -21.57 19.74 20.12
N PHE A 46 -22.76 19.75 19.57
CA PHE A 46 -23.24 18.68 18.70
C PHE A 46 -22.50 18.69 17.37
N THR A 47 -22.39 19.85 16.72
CA THR A 47 -21.69 19.96 15.41
C THR A 47 -20.19 19.74 15.57
N GLY A 48 -19.56 20.36 16.56
CA GLY A 48 -18.13 20.20 16.83
C GLY A 48 -17.77 18.79 17.31
N GLY A 49 -18.57 18.22 18.19
CA GLY A 49 -18.41 16.84 18.67
C GLY A 49 -18.58 15.80 17.55
N LEU A 50 -19.62 15.94 16.74
CA LEU A 50 -19.87 15.04 15.62
C LEU A 50 -18.73 15.11 14.58
N ILE A 51 -18.32 16.32 14.20
CA ILE A 51 -17.20 16.51 13.27
C ILE A 51 -15.92 15.91 13.84
N SER A 52 -15.64 16.10 15.12
CA SER A 52 -14.45 15.55 15.79
C SER A 52 -14.46 14.02 15.78
N VAL A 53 -15.57 13.39 16.10
CA VAL A 53 -15.72 11.92 16.12
C VAL A 53 -15.56 11.36 14.69
N VAL A 54 -16.24 11.95 13.70
CA VAL A 54 -16.14 11.53 12.31
C VAL A 54 -14.71 11.73 11.79
N SER A 55 -14.09 12.87 12.09
CA SER A 55 -12.70 13.17 11.71
C SER A 55 -11.72 12.18 12.32
N ASN A 56 -11.87 11.83 13.61
CA ASN A 56 -11.04 10.83 14.27
C ASN A 56 -11.22 9.43 13.67
N ILE A 57 -12.45 9.03 13.37
CA ILE A 57 -12.72 7.73 12.73
C ILE A 57 -12.10 7.69 11.34
N LEU A 58 -12.25 8.75 10.55
CA LEU A 58 -11.66 8.84 9.20
C LEU A 58 -10.14 8.85 9.25
N THR A 59 -9.56 9.68 10.12
CA THR A 59 -8.09 9.75 10.30
C THR A 59 -7.52 8.41 10.78
N GLY A 60 -8.18 7.75 11.72
CA GLY A 60 -7.80 6.43 12.19
C GLY A 60 -7.94 5.33 11.11
N ARG A 61 -8.93 5.43 10.22
CA ARG A 61 -9.04 4.53 9.07
C ARG A 61 -7.94 4.80 8.05
N ILE A 62 -7.71 6.06 7.69
CA ILE A 62 -6.66 6.46 6.75
C ILE A 62 -5.28 6.06 7.29
N ALA A 63 -5.01 6.23 8.59
CA ALA A 63 -3.76 5.79 9.22
C ALA A 63 -3.58 4.27 9.13
N ARG A 64 -4.64 3.49 9.38
CA ARG A 64 -4.61 2.03 9.22
C ARG A 64 -4.46 1.58 7.76
N PHE A 65 -5.06 2.30 6.82
CA PHE A 65 -4.82 2.09 5.38
C PHE A 65 -3.36 2.38 5.00
N ARG A 66 -2.76 3.43 5.57
CA ARG A 66 -1.33 3.76 5.35
C ARG A 66 -0.38 2.79 6.04
N GLN A 67 -0.76 2.20 7.16
CA GLN A 67 0.03 1.20 7.91
C GLN A 67 -0.09 -0.23 7.35
N GLY A 68 -0.79 -0.43 6.23
CA GLY A 68 -0.85 -1.73 5.54
C GLY A 68 -1.66 -2.81 6.29
N GLU A 69 -2.54 -2.44 7.23
CA GLU A 69 -3.41 -3.40 7.94
C GLU A 69 -4.54 -3.98 7.07
N ILE A 70 -4.57 -3.65 5.77
CA ILE A 70 -5.48 -4.31 4.85
C ILE A 70 -4.91 -5.70 4.57
N ARG A 71 -5.54 -6.71 5.11
CA ARG A 71 -5.27 -8.10 4.73
C ARG A 71 -5.81 -8.34 3.33
N TYR A 72 -4.99 -8.03 2.35
CA TYR A 72 -5.26 -8.45 0.98
C TYR A 72 -5.16 -9.97 0.91
N ARG A 73 -6.14 -10.63 0.32
CA ARG A 73 -6.05 -12.04 -0.03
C ARG A 73 -5.44 -12.15 -1.42
N PHE A 74 -4.15 -12.01 -1.50
CA PHE A 74 -3.43 -12.23 -2.74
C PHE A 74 -3.28 -13.73 -3.01
N ASP A 75 -3.57 -14.13 -4.25
CA ASP A 75 -3.39 -15.49 -4.73
C ASP A 75 -3.05 -15.48 -6.22
N GLY A 76 -1.94 -16.09 -6.62
CA GLY A 76 -1.47 -16.09 -8.00
C GLY A 76 -1.10 -14.70 -8.55
N HIS A 77 -0.78 -13.74 -7.69
CA HIS A 77 -0.37 -12.39 -8.03
C HIS A 77 1.11 -12.33 -8.42
N ILE A 78 1.51 -11.24 -9.07
CA ILE A 78 2.89 -10.93 -9.40
C ILE A 78 3.42 -9.93 -8.38
N VAL A 79 4.63 -10.16 -7.87
CA VAL A 79 5.25 -9.28 -6.88
C VAL A 79 6.44 -8.54 -7.49
N LEU A 80 6.48 -7.23 -7.30
CA LEU A 80 7.63 -6.39 -7.59
C LEU A 80 8.18 -5.89 -6.24
N LEU A 81 9.44 -6.21 -5.97
CA LEU A 81 10.16 -5.76 -4.78
C LEU A 81 11.13 -4.65 -5.19
N GLY A 82 10.83 -3.42 -4.80
CA GLY A 82 11.53 -2.21 -5.23
C GLY A 82 10.89 -1.54 -6.45
N ALA A 83 11.20 -0.26 -6.62
CA ALA A 83 10.70 0.57 -7.72
C ALA A 83 11.77 1.53 -8.20
N ASN A 84 12.18 1.36 -9.44
CA ASN A 84 13.09 2.25 -10.16
C ASN A 84 12.47 2.68 -11.49
N ASP A 85 13.23 3.41 -12.31
CA ASP A 85 12.80 3.91 -13.62
C ASP A 85 12.32 2.81 -14.59
N THR A 86 12.72 1.56 -14.38
CA THR A 86 12.31 0.43 -15.23
C THR A 86 10.95 -0.17 -14.83
N ALA A 87 10.45 0.14 -13.64
CA ALA A 87 9.24 -0.47 -13.09
C ALA A 87 8.00 -0.29 -13.99
N ALA A 88 7.78 0.91 -14.53
CA ALA A 88 6.67 1.19 -15.44
C ALA A 88 6.74 0.36 -16.73
N GLY A 89 7.94 0.23 -17.30
CA GLY A 89 8.18 -0.61 -18.47
C GLY A 89 7.87 -2.07 -18.21
N LEU A 90 8.34 -2.59 -17.07
CA LEU A 90 8.10 -3.96 -16.65
C LEU A 90 6.60 -4.23 -16.41
N ILE A 91 5.88 -3.32 -15.75
CA ILE A 91 4.44 -3.44 -15.52
C ILE A 91 3.68 -3.52 -16.86
N ARG A 92 4.04 -2.69 -17.85
CA ARG A 92 3.47 -2.73 -19.20
C ARG A 92 3.72 -4.07 -19.89
N GLU A 93 4.95 -4.56 -19.83
CA GLU A 93 5.37 -5.81 -20.43
C GLU A 93 4.59 -6.99 -19.80
N LEU A 94 4.48 -7.02 -18.49
CA LEU A 94 3.71 -8.03 -17.75
C LEU A 94 2.22 -8.00 -18.12
N HIS A 95 1.62 -6.84 -18.27
CA HIS A 95 0.22 -6.69 -18.70
C HIS A 95 -0.01 -7.03 -20.18
N ALA A 96 1.01 -6.90 -21.02
CA ALA A 96 0.93 -7.28 -22.43
C ALA A 96 0.78 -8.81 -22.60
N GLU A 97 1.32 -9.60 -21.66
CA GLU A 97 1.17 -11.05 -21.65
C GLU A 97 -0.32 -11.43 -21.37
N PRO A 98 -0.98 -12.23 -22.24
CA PRO A 98 -2.41 -12.57 -22.07
C PRO A 98 -2.72 -13.24 -20.73
N GLU A 99 -1.78 -14.05 -20.22
CA GLU A 99 -1.89 -14.80 -18.96
C GLU A 99 -1.92 -13.89 -17.73
N ASN A 100 -1.25 -12.75 -17.81
CA ASN A 100 -1.08 -11.82 -16.70
C ASN A 100 -2.13 -10.70 -16.66
N ARG A 101 -2.91 -10.51 -17.73
CA ARG A 101 -3.91 -9.42 -17.83
C ARG A 101 -4.93 -9.35 -16.69
N ARG A 102 -5.18 -10.49 -16.03
CA ARG A 102 -6.16 -10.60 -14.94
C ARG A 102 -5.49 -10.69 -13.57
N ARG A 103 -4.17 -10.77 -13.52
CA ARG A 103 -3.42 -10.90 -12.27
C ARG A 103 -3.20 -9.53 -11.65
N ASP A 104 -3.22 -9.47 -10.34
CA ASP A 104 -2.86 -8.27 -9.61
C ASP A 104 -1.33 -8.19 -9.52
N ILE A 105 -0.79 -6.99 -9.65
CA ILE A 105 0.63 -6.70 -9.47
C ILE A 105 0.79 -5.96 -8.14
N VAL A 106 1.53 -6.56 -7.23
CA VAL A 106 1.83 -5.98 -5.92
C VAL A 106 3.24 -5.43 -5.92
N LEU A 107 3.38 -4.14 -5.77
CA LEU A 107 4.66 -3.45 -5.71
C LEU A 107 4.95 -3.04 -4.27
N LEU A 108 6.03 -3.57 -3.69
CA LEU A 108 6.52 -3.24 -2.36
C LEU A 108 7.79 -2.39 -2.48
N THR A 109 7.79 -1.19 -1.94
CA THR A 109 8.89 -0.23 -2.04
C THR A 109 9.05 0.59 -0.76
N GLN A 110 10.27 1.04 -0.49
CA GLN A 110 10.56 2.02 0.56
C GLN A 110 10.40 3.47 0.09
N SER A 111 10.29 3.69 -1.22
CA SER A 111 10.05 5.01 -1.79
C SER A 111 8.68 5.57 -1.38
N ASP A 112 8.52 6.89 -1.50
CA ASP A 112 7.22 7.53 -1.26
C ASP A 112 6.17 7.00 -2.23
N ALA A 113 5.21 6.25 -1.68
CA ALA A 113 4.15 5.61 -2.46
C ALA A 113 3.27 6.61 -3.24
N GLU A 114 3.09 7.85 -2.73
CA GLU A 114 2.31 8.86 -3.42
C GLU A 114 3.08 9.48 -4.59
N ALA A 115 4.37 9.74 -4.41
CA ALA A 115 5.24 10.21 -5.48
C ALA A 115 5.38 9.17 -6.59
N LEU A 116 5.61 7.91 -6.21
CA LEU A 116 5.67 6.79 -7.14
C LEU A 116 4.36 6.59 -7.89
N ARG A 117 3.21 6.67 -7.20
CA ARG A 117 1.90 6.55 -7.85
C ARG A 117 1.69 7.64 -8.91
N ARG A 118 2.07 8.89 -8.61
CA ARG A 118 1.99 9.98 -9.61
C ARG A 118 2.88 9.73 -10.82
N LYS A 119 4.10 9.22 -10.61
CA LYS A 119 5.02 8.86 -11.68
C LYS A 119 4.43 7.75 -12.55
N LEU A 120 3.96 6.67 -11.94
CA LEU A 120 3.37 5.54 -12.66
C LEU A 120 2.06 5.90 -13.36
N HIS A 121 1.21 6.76 -12.75
CA HIS A 121 -0.02 7.26 -13.38
C HIS A 121 0.24 8.03 -14.68
N ALA A 122 1.38 8.72 -14.79
CA ALA A 122 1.76 9.42 -16.01
C ALA A 122 2.23 8.47 -17.13
N GLU A 123 2.67 7.26 -16.79
CA GLU A 123 3.28 6.31 -17.72
C GLU A 123 2.40 5.09 -18.04
N LEU A 124 1.47 4.72 -17.15
CA LEU A 124 0.62 3.54 -17.28
C LEU A 124 -0.77 3.90 -17.80
N SER A 125 -1.37 2.98 -18.52
CA SER A 125 -2.77 3.10 -18.91
C SER A 125 -3.71 2.85 -17.72
N PRO A 126 -4.96 3.35 -17.74
CA PRO A 126 -5.95 3.10 -16.68
C PRO A 126 -6.28 1.61 -16.45
N ALA A 127 -6.01 0.75 -17.43
CA ALA A 127 -6.23 -0.69 -17.32
C ALA A 127 -5.11 -1.36 -16.51
N GLU A 128 -3.87 -0.94 -16.71
CA GLU A 128 -2.68 -1.39 -16.00
C GLU A 128 -2.71 -0.91 -14.55
N GLU A 129 -3.06 0.36 -14.35
CA GLU A 129 -3.12 0.97 -13.01
C GLU A 129 -4.15 0.30 -12.09
N ARG A 130 -5.29 -0.14 -12.63
CA ARG A 130 -6.35 -0.80 -11.84
C ARG A 130 -5.92 -2.09 -11.16
N ARG A 131 -4.90 -2.76 -11.67
CA ARG A 131 -4.37 -4.02 -11.14
C ARG A 131 -3.08 -3.83 -10.35
N LEU A 132 -2.60 -2.60 -10.26
CA LEU A 132 -1.39 -2.25 -9.52
C LEU A 132 -1.73 -1.84 -8.09
N ILE A 133 -1.15 -2.54 -7.13
CA ILE A 133 -1.27 -2.27 -5.69
C ILE A 133 0.10 -1.88 -5.18
N ILE A 134 0.25 -0.63 -4.77
CA ILE A 134 1.51 -0.09 -4.25
C ILE A 134 1.45 -0.10 -2.72
N LEU A 135 2.40 -0.78 -2.10
CA LEU A 135 2.57 -0.88 -0.66
C LEU A 135 3.91 -0.28 -0.25
N HIS A 136 3.91 0.43 0.86
CA HIS A 136 5.13 0.95 1.44
C HIS A 136 5.66 -0.04 2.48
N GLY A 137 6.94 -0.45 2.34
CA GLY A 137 7.57 -1.39 3.27
C GLY A 137 8.96 -1.81 2.80
N GLN A 138 9.70 -2.46 3.71
CA GLN A 138 11.02 -2.99 3.44
C GLN A 138 10.92 -4.31 2.69
N ARG A 139 11.56 -4.41 1.53
CA ARG A 139 11.50 -5.57 0.65
C ARG A 139 12.25 -6.81 1.17
N ASP A 140 13.14 -6.64 2.14
CA ASP A 140 13.86 -7.71 2.85
C ASP A 140 13.29 -8.01 4.24
N SER A 141 12.21 -7.34 4.64
CA SER A 141 11.49 -7.62 5.87
C SER A 141 10.60 -8.84 5.72
N ARG A 142 10.83 -9.86 6.56
CA ARG A 142 10.01 -11.06 6.60
C ARG A 142 8.53 -10.75 6.82
N GLU A 143 8.23 -9.83 7.73
CA GLU A 143 6.87 -9.45 8.08
C GLU A 143 6.13 -8.83 6.89
N GLU A 144 6.79 -7.93 6.14
CA GLU A 144 6.22 -7.30 4.95
C GLU A 144 6.00 -8.32 3.82
N LEU A 145 6.95 -9.23 3.62
CA LEU A 145 6.83 -10.32 2.63
C LEU A 145 5.70 -11.30 2.98
N GLU A 146 5.50 -11.60 4.26
CA GLU A 146 4.37 -12.42 4.72
C GLU A 146 3.02 -11.69 4.55
N LYS A 147 2.94 -10.38 4.79
CA LYS A 147 1.74 -9.55 4.57
C LYS A 147 1.27 -9.55 3.11
N ILE A 148 2.20 -9.54 2.17
CA ILE A 148 1.88 -9.62 0.75
C ILE A 148 1.67 -11.06 0.26
N HIS A 149 1.67 -12.03 1.15
CA HIS A 149 1.48 -13.45 0.82
C HIS A 149 2.45 -13.96 -0.26
N ILE A 150 3.75 -13.64 -0.14
CA ILE A 150 4.79 -13.99 -1.11
C ILE A 150 4.78 -15.50 -1.46
N HIS A 151 4.42 -16.37 -0.53
CA HIS A 151 4.32 -17.82 -0.74
C HIS A 151 3.21 -18.23 -1.72
N ARG A 152 2.26 -17.35 -2.03
CA ARG A 152 1.17 -17.53 -2.99
C ARG A 152 1.39 -16.78 -4.30
N ALA A 153 2.49 -16.04 -4.41
CA ALA A 153 2.81 -15.32 -5.62
C ALA A 153 3.07 -16.30 -6.79
N ASP A 154 2.72 -15.87 -8.01
CA ASP A 154 3.04 -16.61 -9.22
C ASP A 154 4.51 -16.44 -9.61
N ARG A 155 4.99 -15.20 -9.56
CA ARG A 155 6.38 -14.83 -9.82
C ARG A 155 6.78 -13.57 -9.05
N VAL A 156 8.08 -13.38 -8.86
CA VAL A 156 8.67 -12.24 -8.15
C VAL A 156 9.71 -11.57 -9.02
N PHE A 157 9.71 -10.26 -9.04
CA PHE A 157 10.75 -9.42 -9.64
C PHE A 157 11.40 -8.60 -8.54
N VAL A 158 12.70 -8.71 -8.40
CA VAL A 158 13.48 -7.94 -7.42
C VAL A 158 14.22 -6.84 -8.18
N LEU A 159 13.79 -5.60 -7.93
CA LEU A 159 14.33 -4.38 -8.49
C LEU A 159 15.00 -3.55 -7.39
N SER A 160 15.81 -2.55 -7.79
CA SER A 160 16.28 -1.51 -6.86
C SER A 160 15.16 -0.51 -6.54
N ASP A 161 15.26 0.15 -5.41
CA ASP A 161 14.56 1.41 -5.20
C ASP A 161 15.44 2.57 -5.69
N ASP A 162 14.81 3.65 -6.18
CA ASP A 162 15.52 4.83 -6.67
C ASP A 162 16.42 5.43 -5.54
N GLY A 163 17.71 5.58 -5.83
CA GLY A 163 18.69 6.15 -4.90
C GLY A 163 19.23 5.18 -3.83
N GLU A 164 18.92 3.90 -3.91
CA GLU A 164 19.44 2.90 -2.97
C GLU A 164 20.89 2.52 -3.31
N LEU A 165 21.79 2.70 -2.33
CA LEU A 165 23.22 2.43 -2.49
C LEU A 165 23.60 0.95 -2.29
N GLU A 166 22.81 0.20 -1.52
CA GLU A 166 23.08 -1.20 -1.14
C GLU A 166 22.11 -2.18 -1.81
N HIS A 167 21.68 -1.86 -3.01
CA HIS A 167 20.68 -2.61 -3.74
C HIS A 167 20.91 -4.12 -3.78
N ASP A 168 22.11 -4.55 -4.14
CA ASP A 168 22.40 -5.99 -4.34
C ASP A 168 22.38 -6.76 -3.02
N SER A 169 22.86 -6.17 -1.92
CA SER A 169 22.84 -6.81 -0.61
C SER A 169 21.41 -6.95 -0.06
N VAL A 170 20.59 -5.92 -0.22
CA VAL A 170 19.17 -5.97 0.17
C VAL A 170 18.40 -6.97 -0.70
N SER A 171 18.71 -7.07 -1.99
CA SER A 171 18.11 -8.05 -2.89
C SER A 171 18.43 -9.48 -2.50
N ILE A 172 19.69 -9.76 -2.12
CA ILE A 172 20.09 -11.08 -1.61
C ILE A 172 19.40 -11.38 -0.27
N SER A 173 19.35 -10.40 0.64
CA SER A 173 18.62 -10.52 1.91
C SER A 173 17.15 -10.86 1.68
N ALA A 174 16.48 -10.19 0.76
CA ALA A 174 15.10 -10.47 0.38
C ALA A 174 14.91 -11.93 -0.08
N LEU A 175 15.82 -12.44 -0.93
CA LEU A 175 15.75 -13.83 -1.38
C LEU A 175 15.90 -14.84 -0.25
N VAL A 176 16.78 -14.59 0.70
CA VAL A 176 16.95 -15.45 1.89
C VAL A 176 15.64 -15.50 2.67
N GLN A 177 15.01 -14.34 2.90
CA GLN A 177 13.71 -14.29 3.58
C GLN A 177 12.60 -15.00 2.80
N ILE A 178 12.54 -14.79 1.48
CA ILE A 178 11.57 -15.48 0.61
C ILE A 178 11.76 -16.99 0.72
N SER A 179 12.99 -17.49 0.61
CA SER A 179 13.29 -18.92 0.74
C SER A 179 12.85 -19.49 2.09
N ALA A 180 13.07 -18.75 3.18
CA ALA A 180 12.63 -19.15 4.52
C ALA A 180 11.09 -19.23 4.60
N ILE A 181 10.37 -18.24 4.07
CA ILE A 181 8.90 -18.20 4.04
C ILE A 181 8.34 -19.36 3.19
N LEU A 182 8.91 -19.61 2.01
CA LEU A 182 8.48 -20.72 1.14
C LEU A 182 8.68 -22.07 1.80
N GLY A 183 9.79 -22.24 2.54
CA GLY A 183 10.06 -23.44 3.31
C GLY A 183 9.04 -23.67 4.44
N ALA A 184 8.68 -22.63 5.15
CA ALA A 184 7.67 -22.68 6.21
C ALA A 184 6.26 -22.93 5.66
N ALA A 185 5.94 -22.42 4.47
CA ALA A 185 4.66 -22.62 3.80
C ALA A 185 4.54 -23.98 3.07
N HIS A 186 5.60 -24.78 3.02
CA HIS A 186 5.65 -26.08 2.35
C HIS A 186 5.21 -26.01 0.87
N ARG A 187 5.59 -24.93 0.18
CA ARG A 187 5.29 -24.78 -1.25
C ARG A 187 6.00 -25.88 -2.05
N ARG A 188 5.26 -26.55 -2.93
CA ARG A 188 5.78 -27.68 -3.72
C ARG A 188 6.59 -27.23 -4.93
N ASP A 189 6.07 -26.21 -5.65
CA ASP A 189 6.70 -25.72 -6.87
C ASP A 189 7.65 -24.57 -6.55
N PRO A 190 8.86 -24.56 -7.12
CA PRO A 190 9.78 -23.44 -6.97
C PRO A 190 9.15 -22.13 -7.45
N LEU A 191 9.37 -21.05 -6.71
CA LEU A 191 8.86 -19.72 -7.06
C LEU A 191 9.78 -19.09 -8.11
N PRO A 192 9.28 -18.73 -9.30
CA PRO A 192 10.06 -17.98 -10.28
C PRO A 192 10.43 -16.62 -9.74
N CYS A 193 11.72 -16.30 -9.72
CA CYS A 193 12.28 -15.07 -9.18
C CYS A 193 13.26 -14.44 -10.17
N HIS A 194 12.96 -13.25 -10.63
CA HIS A 194 13.81 -12.48 -11.54
C HIS A 194 14.53 -11.39 -10.75
N LEU A 195 15.87 -11.43 -10.77
CA LEU A 195 16.72 -10.45 -10.09
C LEU A 195 17.43 -9.60 -11.09
N SER A 196 17.50 -8.31 -10.81
CA SER A 196 18.37 -7.37 -11.51
C SER A 196 19.49 -6.96 -10.56
N PHE A 197 20.74 -7.30 -10.88
CA PHE A 197 21.92 -6.85 -10.16
C PHE A 197 22.46 -5.58 -10.78
N GLU A 198 22.90 -4.65 -9.95
CA GLU A 198 23.57 -3.43 -10.37
C GLU A 198 25.05 -3.69 -10.62
N TYR A 199 25.71 -4.45 -9.73
CA TYR A 199 27.14 -4.73 -9.80
C TYR A 199 27.43 -6.12 -10.38
N GLN A 200 28.34 -6.17 -11.37
CA GLN A 200 28.81 -7.41 -11.97
C GLN A 200 29.47 -8.34 -10.92
N SER A 201 30.18 -7.77 -9.96
CA SER A 201 30.81 -8.51 -8.87
C SER A 201 29.80 -9.25 -7.99
N SER A 202 28.69 -8.58 -7.62
CA SER A 202 27.61 -9.17 -6.84
C SER A 202 26.95 -10.34 -7.58
N PHE A 203 26.70 -10.16 -8.88
CA PHE A 203 26.15 -11.18 -9.75
C PHE A 203 27.06 -12.42 -9.83
N GLN A 204 28.39 -12.22 -10.03
CA GLN A 204 29.36 -13.31 -10.05
C GLN A 204 29.45 -14.05 -8.71
N VAL A 205 29.52 -13.32 -7.61
CA VAL A 205 29.53 -13.92 -6.26
C VAL A 205 28.25 -14.72 -6.01
N PHE A 206 27.10 -14.22 -6.42
CA PHE A 206 25.83 -14.92 -6.28
C PHE A 206 25.79 -16.22 -7.12
N GLN A 207 26.29 -16.19 -8.35
CA GLN A 207 26.35 -17.38 -9.21
C GLN A 207 27.31 -18.45 -8.69
N LEU A 208 28.43 -18.04 -8.07
CA LEU A 208 29.46 -18.93 -7.55
C LEU A 208 29.18 -19.39 -6.11
N ALA A 209 28.13 -18.86 -5.45
CA ALA A 209 27.78 -19.24 -4.11
C ALA A 209 27.40 -20.73 -4.02
N ASP A 210 28.29 -21.51 -3.39
CA ASP A 210 28.15 -22.94 -3.19
C ASP A 210 28.17 -23.28 -1.69
N PHE A 211 27.17 -22.78 -0.98
CA PHE A 211 26.96 -23.07 0.42
C PHE A 211 25.57 -23.70 0.63
N GLU A 212 25.40 -24.40 1.72
CA GLU A 212 24.19 -25.21 2.00
C GLU A 212 22.89 -24.41 1.91
N GLU A 213 22.92 -23.15 2.31
CA GLU A 213 21.78 -22.22 2.20
C GLU A 213 21.46 -21.87 0.74
N ALA A 214 22.47 -21.73 -0.12
CA ALA A 214 22.28 -21.47 -1.54
C ALA A 214 21.59 -22.67 -2.22
N GLU A 215 21.96 -23.90 -1.88
CA GLU A 215 21.31 -25.10 -2.39
C GLU A 215 19.85 -25.21 -1.92
N ARG A 216 19.57 -24.93 -0.65
CA ARG A 216 18.19 -24.88 -0.13
C ARG A 216 17.37 -23.77 -0.83
N MET A 217 17.99 -22.66 -1.13
CA MET A 217 17.36 -21.56 -1.85
C MET A 217 17.08 -21.95 -3.30
N LYS A 218 18.03 -22.55 -4.01
CA LYS A 218 17.87 -23.07 -5.38
C LYS A 218 16.75 -24.11 -5.50
N SER A 219 16.54 -24.93 -4.49
CA SER A 219 15.44 -25.90 -4.47
C SER A 219 14.04 -25.28 -4.33
N ARG A 220 13.93 -24.06 -3.80
CA ARG A 220 12.66 -23.39 -3.51
C ARG A 220 12.37 -22.21 -4.45
N ILE A 221 13.40 -21.66 -5.04
CA ILE A 221 13.32 -20.51 -5.91
C ILE A 221 13.99 -20.84 -7.24
N HIS A 222 13.27 -20.61 -8.32
CA HIS A 222 13.83 -20.69 -9.67
C HIS A 222 14.35 -19.31 -10.09
N PHE A 223 15.68 -19.17 -10.14
CA PHE A 223 16.32 -17.89 -10.41
C PHE A 223 16.46 -17.61 -11.91
N SER A 224 16.15 -16.39 -12.28
CA SER A 224 16.65 -15.74 -13.48
C SER A 224 17.30 -14.43 -13.04
N ALA A 225 18.62 -14.35 -13.15
CA ALA A 225 19.38 -13.16 -12.77
C ALA A 225 19.90 -12.47 -14.02
N THR A 226 19.73 -11.17 -14.08
CA THR A 226 20.24 -10.32 -15.17
C THR A 226 21.09 -9.19 -14.59
N ASN A 227 22.16 -8.85 -15.27
CA ASN A 227 22.90 -7.64 -14.95
C ASN A 227 22.28 -6.47 -15.74
N PHE A 228 21.93 -5.39 -15.06
CA PHE A 228 21.31 -4.21 -15.67
C PHE A 228 22.17 -3.64 -16.82
N HIS A 229 23.48 -3.57 -16.65
CA HIS A 229 24.39 -3.03 -17.65
C HIS A 229 24.54 -3.92 -18.89
N GLU A 230 24.53 -5.25 -18.74
CA GLU A 230 24.56 -6.19 -19.88
C GLU A 230 23.28 -6.12 -20.71
N ASN A 231 22.13 -6.07 -20.08
CA ASN A 231 20.85 -5.92 -20.77
C ASN A 231 20.76 -4.59 -21.54
N TRP A 232 21.25 -3.50 -20.94
CA TRP A 232 21.27 -2.19 -21.58
C TRP A 232 22.22 -2.18 -22.78
N ALA A 233 23.43 -2.72 -22.63
CA ALA A 233 24.41 -2.83 -23.71
C ALA A 233 23.90 -3.69 -24.88
N GLN A 234 23.23 -4.82 -24.60
CA GLN A 234 22.62 -5.66 -25.62
C GLN A 234 21.50 -4.94 -26.37
N ARG A 235 20.64 -4.20 -25.68
CA ARG A 235 19.57 -3.42 -26.32
C ARG A 235 20.11 -2.32 -27.22
N VAL A 236 21.16 -1.62 -26.80
CA VAL A 236 21.79 -0.57 -27.60
C VAL A 236 22.47 -1.15 -28.84
N LEU A 237 23.10 -2.34 -28.73
CA LEU A 237 23.77 -2.99 -29.84
C LEU A 237 22.82 -3.65 -30.86
N VAL A 238 21.62 -4.03 -30.45
CA VAL A 238 20.62 -4.69 -31.32
C VAL A 238 19.67 -3.68 -31.96
N SER A 239 19.53 -2.47 -31.40
CA SER A 239 18.66 -1.41 -31.93
C SER A 239 19.40 -0.38 -32.84
N GLY A 240 20.67 -0.55 -33.08
CA GLY A 240 21.48 0.22 -34.04
C GLY A 240 21.76 -0.59 -35.29
#